data_196e50c1c1522ceee3e8cff59f9f83af
#
_entry.id   196e50c1c1522ceee3e8cff59f9f83af
#
_cell.length_a   1.000
_cell.length_b   1.000
_cell.length_c   1.000
_cell.angle_alpha   90.00
_cell.angle_beta   90.00
_cell.angle_gamma   90.00
#
_symmetry.space_group_name_H-M   'P 1'
#
loop_
_entity.id
_entity.type
_entity.pdbx_description
1 polymer ?
#
loop_
_entity_poly.entity_id
_entity_poly.type
_entity_poly.pdbx_seq_one_letter_code
_entity_poly.pdbx_strand_id
1 'polypeptide(L)'
;QIDIAILVINNSQLKGEIKMTAIFNGVATAIATTMNNDGSIDYAAYERLVEFQISSGINGIIVAGTTGEGATLTIEEKLDLLRRTIRIRGDRDCAIILGTGSNNTLTAIDHTRLAKENGADAALVVTPFYNKTSQRGLVAHYFAIADSVDIPIILYNVPGRTGMTINPETVAELAGHRNIVALKDATGDIGYLDRVRGYLEPNIDFNLYSGDDGSFFDFLVHGGDGVISVVSNCLPVEFLRVYSLYQEGRINEARDLQLALNPFIDALFSDVSPTPVKAVLKEMGYGEENFRLPLIPTTDAVRENTIALYRECLSLEA
;
A
#
# COMPACT_ATOMS: atom_id res chain seq x y z
N GLN A 1 60.29 -4.80 -26.64
CA GLN A 1 59.04 -4.05 -26.64
C GLN A 1 57.92 -5.04 -26.45
N ILE A 2 57.33 -5.05 -25.24
CA ILE A 2 56.15 -5.89 -24.91
C ILE A 2 54.98 -4.91 -24.91
N ASP A 3 54.09 -5.06 -25.91
CA ASP A 3 52.84 -4.32 -25.98
C ASP A 3 51.88 -4.86 -24.90
N ILE A 4 51.63 -4.04 -23.91
CA ILE A 4 50.59 -4.26 -22.90
C ILE A 4 49.25 -3.78 -23.51
N ALA A 5 48.52 -4.71 -24.13
CA ALA A 5 47.14 -4.44 -24.47
C ALA A 5 46.32 -4.36 -23.18
N ILE A 6 45.90 -3.15 -22.79
CA ILE A 6 44.95 -2.94 -21.73
C ILE A 6 43.61 -3.46 -22.19
N LEU A 7 43.22 -4.63 -21.67
CA LEU A 7 41.88 -5.18 -21.85
C LEU A 7 40.91 -4.33 -21.03
N VAL A 8 40.31 -3.31 -21.63
CA VAL A 8 39.15 -2.64 -21.07
C VAL A 8 38.00 -3.64 -21.18
N ILE A 9 37.79 -4.39 -20.12
CA ILE A 9 36.58 -5.21 -19.98
C ILE A 9 35.42 -4.24 -19.82
N ASN A 10 34.67 -4.06 -20.89
CA ASN A 10 33.38 -3.37 -20.85
C ASN A 10 32.46 -4.19 -19.96
N ASN A 11 32.17 -3.70 -18.79
CA ASN A 11 31.24 -4.26 -17.79
C ASN A 11 29.77 -4.23 -18.25
N SER A 12 29.49 -4.06 -19.54
CA SER A 12 28.15 -3.98 -20.13
C SER A 12 27.58 -5.35 -20.58
N GLN A 13 28.22 -6.46 -20.22
CA GLN A 13 27.72 -7.82 -20.50
C GLN A 13 27.50 -8.68 -19.25
N LEU A 14 27.29 -8.05 -18.09
CA LEU A 14 26.73 -8.74 -16.94
C LEU A 14 25.21 -8.74 -17.11
N LYS A 15 24.71 -9.87 -17.63
CA LYS A 15 23.33 -10.41 -17.54
C LYS A 15 22.26 -9.33 -17.39
N GLY A 16 21.51 -9.05 -18.43
CA GLY A 16 20.23 -8.36 -18.34
C GLY A 16 19.26 -9.18 -17.46
N GLU A 17 19.39 -9.04 -16.13
CA GLU A 17 18.35 -9.46 -15.22
C GLU A 17 17.17 -8.52 -15.49
N ILE A 18 16.09 -9.09 -16.04
CA ILE A 18 14.87 -8.35 -16.30
C ILE A 18 14.39 -7.84 -14.94
N LYS A 19 14.33 -6.52 -14.78
CA LYS A 19 13.72 -5.89 -13.59
C LYS A 19 12.25 -6.31 -13.57
N MET A 20 11.73 -6.63 -12.40
CA MET A 20 10.30 -6.90 -12.23
C MET A 20 9.51 -5.63 -12.59
N THR A 21 8.41 -5.80 -13.34
CA THR A 21 7.57 -4.70 -13.78
C THR A 21 6.71 -4.15 -12.64
N ALA A 22 6.15 -2.97 -12.85
CA ALA A 22 5.11 -2.37 -12.01
C ALA A 22 4.04 -3.37 -11.59
N ILE A 23 3.64 -3.33 -10.33
CA ILE A 23 2.65 -4.27 -9.77
C ILE A 23 1.24 -3.90 -10.21
N PHE A 24 0.92 -2.61 -10.16
CA PHE A 24 -0.34 -2.03 -10.63
C PHE A 24 -0.15 -0.54 -10.92
N ASN A 25 -1.10 0.04 -11.64
CA ASN A 25 -1.32 1.49 -11.72
C ASN A 25 -2.75 1.77 -11.29
N GLY A 26 -2.99 2.91 -10.64
CA GLY A 26 -4.33 3.29 -10.18
C GLY A 26 -4.55 3.12 -8.69
N VAL A 27 -5.62 2.44 -8.30
CA VAL A 27 -6.07 2.38 -6.91
C VAL A 27 -5.97 0.96 -6.36
N ALA A 28 -5.23 0.80 -5.27
CA ALA A 28 -5.24 -0.43 -4.49
C ALA A 28 -5.84 -0.17 -3.09
N THR A 29 -6.58 -1.13 -2.58
CA THR A 29 -7.20 -1.03 -1.25
C THR A 29 -6.33 -1.65 -0.17
N ALA A 30 -5.96 -0.86 0.84
CA ALA A 30 -5.48 -1.40 2.11
C ALA A 30 -6.69 -1.99 2.86
N ILE A 31 -6.99 -3.27 2.59
CA ILE A 31 -8.24 -3.88 3.02
C ILE A 31 -8.31 -4.05 4.54
N ALA A 32 -9.46 -3.74 5.12
CA ALA A 32 -9.73 -3.96 6.54
C ALA A 32 -9.90 -5.46 6.83
N THR A 33 -9.48 -5.90 8.02
CA THR A 33 -9.77 -7.25 8.53
C THR A 33 -11.01 -7.20 9.40
N THR A 34 -12.06 -7.91 9.00
CA THR A 34 -13.29 -8.03 9.75
C THR A 34 -13.14 -9.03 10.90
N MET A 35 -13.69 -8.72 12.07
CA MET A 35 -13.52 -9.53 13.28
C MET A 35 -14.84 -9.78 13.98
N ASN A 36 -14.96 -10.95 14.61
CA ASN A 36 -16.02 -11.30 15.53
C ASN A 36 -15.82 -10.65 16.90
N ASN A 37 -16.85 -10.68 17.77
CA ASN A 37 -16.80 -10.11 19.12
C ASN A 37 -15.70 -10.72 20.02
N ASP A 38 -15.27 -11.93 19.75
CA ASP A 38 -14.20 -12.63 20.49
C ASP A 38 -12.79 -12.32 19.95
N GLY A 39 -12.71 -11.46 18.92
CA GLY A 39 -11.45 -11.09 18.27
C GLY A 39 -10.95 -12.12 17.24
N SER A 40 -11.69 -13.20 16.98
CA SER A 40 -11.41 -14.06 15.83
C SER A 40 -11.78 -13.37 14.52
N ILE A 41 -11.18 -13.81 13.41
CA ILE A 41 -11.47 -13.22 12.09
C ILE A 41 -12.86 -13.68 11.61
N ASP A 42 -13.71 -12.72 11.20
CA ASP A 42 -14.92 -13.00 10.45
C ASP A 42 -14.60 -13.19 8.97
N TYR A 43 -14.21 -14.41 8.61
CA TYR A 43 -13.84 -14.72 7.24
C TYR A 43 -15.00 -14.55 6.24
N ALA A 44 -16.25 -14.74 6.67
CA ALA A 44 -17.38 -14.59 5.77
C ALA A 44 -17.62 -13.13 5.39
N ALA A 45 -17.53 -12.21 6.35
CA ALA A 45 -17.59 -10.78 6.07
C ALA A 45 -16.38 -10.30 5.27
N TYR A 46 -15.17 -10.79 5.60
CA TYR A 46 -13.96 -10.49 4.87
C TYR A 46 -14.06 -10.91 3.39
N GLU A 47 -14.50 -12.12 3.10
CA GLU A 47 -14.65 -12.61 1.74
C GLU A 47 -15.65 -11.77 0.93
N ARG A 48 -16.77 -11.35 1.55
CA ARG A 48 -17.71 -10.41 0.89
C ARG A 48 -17.07 -9.04 0.60
N LEU A 49 -16.28 -8.53 1.54
CA LEU A 49 -15.56 -7.26 1.33
C LEU A 49 -14.53 -7.37 0.20
N VAL A 50 -13.76 -8.47 0.14
CA VAL A 50 -12.83 -8.75 -0.97
C VAL A 50 -13.56 -8.81 -2.31
N GLU A 51 -14.68 -9.55 -2.37
CA GLU A 51 -15.48 -9.65 -3.60
C GLU A 51 -16.04 -8.29 -4.03
N PHE A 52 -16.51 -7.47 -3.08
CA PHE A 52 -16.94 -6.09 -3.36
C PHE A 52 -15.82 -5.26 -3.98
N GLN A 53 -14.61 -5.30 -3.43
CA GLN A 53 -13.45 -4.57 -3.95
C GLN A 53 -13.12 -5.01 -5.39
N ILE A 54 -13.00 -6.30 -5.62
CA ILE A 54 -12.62 -6.85 -6.92
C ILE A 54 -13.72 -6.58 -7.96
N SER A 55 -14.99 -6.72 -7.60
CA SER A 55 -16.13 -6.44 -8.48
C SER A 55 -16.26 -4.94 -8.81
N SER A 56 -15.74 -4.06 -7.96
CA SER A 56 -15.63 -2.62 -8.22
C SER A 56 -14.49 -2.26 -9.17
N GLY A 57 -13.63 -3.20 -9.57
CA GLY A 57 -12.54 -2.98 -10.50
C GLY A 57 -11.25 -2.45 -9.87
N ILE A 58 -11.06 -2.66 -8.55
CA ILE A 58 -9.84 -2.21 -7.85
C ILE A 58 -8.58 -2.87 -8.46
N ASN A 59 -7.50 -2.10 -8.59
CA ASN A 59 -6.27 -2.57 -9.25
C ASN A 59 -5.37 -3.42 -8.35
N GLY A 60 -5.56 -3.34 -7.03
CA GLY A 60 -4.83 -4.16 -6.08
C GLY A 60 -5.46 -4.23 -4.70
N ILE A 61 -5.10 -5.24 -3.92
CA ILE A 61 -5.51 -5.41 -2.52
C ILE A 61 -4.29 -5.67 -1.66
N ILE A 62 -4.11 -4.85 -0.62
CA ILE A 62 -3.08 -5.04 0.39
C ILE A 62 -3.69 -5.77 1.58
N VAL A 63 -3.32 -7.03 1.75
CA VAL A 63 -3.74 -7.90 2.85
C VAL A 63 -2.83 -7.66 4.06
N ALA A 64 -3.40 -7.60 5.24
CA ALA A 64 -2.68 -7.47 6.52
C ALA A 64 -1.72 -6.27 6.56
N GLY A 65 -2.06 -5.17 5.87
CA GLY A 65 -1.43 -3.86 6.07
C GLY A 65 -1.84 -3.23 7.41
N THR A 66 -1.59 -1.94 7.57
CA THR A 66 -1.98 -1.19 8.79
C THR A 66 -3.50 -1.20 8.97
N THR A 67 -4.25 -0.90 7.92
CA THR A 67 -5.73 -0.92 7.93
C THR A 67 -6.29 -2.31 8.19
N GLY A 68 -5.60 -3.35 7.75
CA GLY A 68 -5.93 -4.74 8.02
C GLY A 68 -5.48 -5.24 9.40
N GLU A 69 -5.06 -4.35 10.30
CA GLU A 69 -4.62 -4.69 11.67
C GLU A 69 -3.49 -5.73 11.71
N GLY A 70 -2.61 -5.71 10.70
CA GLY A 70 -1.57 -6.72 10.52
C GLY A 70 -0.61 -6.89 11.71
N ALA A 71 -0.52 -5.89 12.62
CA ALA A 71 0.31 -5.97 13.81
C ALA A 71 -0.23 -6.94 14.88
N THR A 72 -1.54 -7.20 14.88
CA THR A 72 -2.20 -8.08 15.87
C THR A 72 -2.64 -9.44 15.28
N LEU A 73 -2.36 -9.67 13.99
CA LEU A 73 -2.58 -10.95 13.32
C LEU A 73 -1.37 -11.87 13.48
N THR A 74 -1.62 -13.16 13.70
CA THR A 74 -0.56 -14.17 13.58
C THR A 74 -0.19 -14.34 12.10
N ILE A 75 0.96 -14.97 11.84
CA ILE A 75 1.37 -15.21 10.46
C ILE A 75 0.41 -16.17 9.75
N GLU A 76 -0.12 -17.16 10.45
CA GLU A 76 -1.11 -18.12 9.94
C GLU A 76 -2.39 -17.41 9.51
N GLU A 77 -2.88 -16.44 10.31
CA GLU A 77 -4.04 -15.63 9.97
C GLU A 77 -3.79 -14.76 8.74
N LYS A 78 -2.62 -14.14 8.64
CA LYS A 78 -2.24 -13.36 7.44
C LYS A 78 -2.23 -14.22 6.18
N LEU A 79 -1.67 -15.43 6.26
CA LEU A 79 -1.61 -16.36 5.13
C LEU A 79 -3.00 -16.90 4.78
N ASP A 80 -3.86 -17.09 5.76
CA ASP A 80 -5.25 -17.51 5.52
C ASP A 80 -6.05 -16.42 4.78
N LEU A 81 -5.93 -15.16 5.21
CA LEU A 81 -6.50 -14.02 4.53
C LEU A 81 -5.95 -13.88 3.09
N LEU A 82 -4.63 -14.03 2.92
CA LEU A 82 -3.98 -13.99 1.60
C LEU A 82 -4.56 -15.05 0.65
N ARG A 83 -4.58 -16.33 1.09
CA ARG A 83 -5.09 -17.45 0.26
C ARG A 83 -6.57 -17.26 -0.12
N ARG A 84 -7.38 -16.73 0.79
CA ARG A 84 -8.80 -16.43 0.53
C ARG A 84 -8.94 -15.31 -0.49
N THR A 85 -8.15 -14.24 -0.36
CA THR A 85 -8.16 -13.11 -1.30
C THR A 85 -7.74 -13.57 -2.70
N ILE A 86 -6.68 -14.37 -2.83
CA ILE A 86 -6.23 -14.93 -4.10
C ILE A 86 -7.30 -15.85 -4.72
N ARG A 87 -7.93 -16.71 -3.92
CA ARG A 87 -9.00 -17.57 -4.39
C ARG A 87 -10.19 -16.77 -4.94
N ILE A 88 -10.58 -15.70 -4.26
CA ILE A 88 -11.68 -14.83 -4.68
C ILE A 88 -11.30 -14.05 -5.93
N ARG A 89 -10.08 -13.56 -6.02
CA ARG A 89 -9.58 -12.89 -7.21
C ARG A 89 -9.74 -13.78 -8.45
N GLY A 90 -9.36 -15.05 -8.36
CA GLY A 90 -9.33 -15.95 -9.53
C GLY A 90 -8.44 -15.37 -10.63
N ASP A 91 -8.96 -15.32 -11.85
CA ASP A 91 -8.25 -14.81 -13.02
C ASP A 91 -8.48 -13.30 -13.28
N ARG A 92 -9.13 -12.58 -12.34
CA ARG A 92 -9.37 -11.14 -12.48
C ARG A 92 -8.08 -10.35 -12.29
N ASP A 93 -7.92 -9.27 -13.07
CA ASP A 93 -6.75 -8.40 -13.00
C ASP A 93 -6.80 -7.53 -11.74
N CYS A 94 -6.17 -8.00 -10.67
CA CYS A 94 -6.06 -7.33 -9.39
C CYS A 94 -4.84 -7.87 -8.64
N ALA A 95 -3.86 -7.04 -8.36
CA ALA A 95 -2.66 -7.45 -7.64
C ALA A 95 -2.95 -7.74 -6.16
N ILE A 96 -2.49 -8.89 -5.65
CA ILE A 96 -2.65 -9.25 -4.24
C ILE A 96 -1.31 -9.15 -3.51
N ILE A 97 -1.24 -8.21 -2.58
CA ILE A 97 -0.01 -7.80 -1.92
C ILE A 97 -0.12 -8.11 -0.43
N LEU A 98 0.88 -8.76 0.16
CA LEU A 98 0.89 -9.02 1.60
C LEU A 98 1.74 -8.01 2.35
N GLY A 99 1.25 -7.50 3.49
CA GLY A 99 2.04 -6.74 4.46
C GLY A 99 2.99 -7.66 5.23
N THR A 100 4.30 -7.58 4.93
CA THR A 100 5.32 -8.48 5.50
C THR A 100 6.37 -7.77 6.36
N GLY A 101 6.35 -6.42 6.39
CA GLY A 101 7.34 -5.63 7.13
C GLY A 101 7.35 -5.94 8.63
N SER A 102 8.53 -5.87 9.21
CA SER A 102 8.80 -6.04 10.64
C SER A 102 9.99 -5.17 11.05
N ASN A 103 10.07 -4.85 12.33
CA ASN A 103 11.25 -4.21 12.93
C ASN A 103 12.38 -5.21 13.27
N ASN A 104 12.21 -6.46 12.88
CA ASN A 104 13.23 -7.52 12.88
C ASN A 104 13.43 -8.01 11.44
N THR A 105 14.64 -7.83 10.90
CA THR A 105 14.97 -8.20 9.51
C THR A 105 14.70 -9.67 9.21
N LEU A 106 15.07 -10.58 10.11
CA LEU A 106 14.84 -12.02 9.90
C LEU A 106 13.34 -12.34 9.81
N THR A 107 12.53 -11.75 10.69
CA THR A 107 11.07 -11.90 10.64
C THR A 107 10.49 -11.33 9.32
N ALA A 108 10.99 -10.18 8.84
CA ALA A 108 10.56 -9.62 7.57
C ALA A 108 10.92 -10.53 6.39
N ILE A 109 12.11 -11.15 6.40
CA ILE A 109 12.54 -12.14 5.39
C ILE A 109 11.61 -13.35 5.42
N ASP A 110 11.34 -13.91 6.60
CA ASP A 110 10.49 -15.10 6.75
C ASP A 110 9.04 -14.82 6.29
N HIS A 111 8.47 -13.69 6.71
CA HIS A 111 7.12 -13.29 6.27
C HIS A 111 7.07 -13.06 4.75
N THR A 112 8.09 -12.43 4.16
CA THR A 112 8.17 -12.19 2.71
C THR A 112 8.32 -13.51 1.94
N ARG A 113 9.08 -14.48 2.47
CA ARG A 113 9.18 -15.81 1.89
C ARG A 113 7.84 -16.55 1.91
N LEU A 114 7.16 -16.51 3.06
CA LEU A 114 5.84 -17.12 3.20
C LEU A 114 4.79 -16.44 2.28
N ALA A 115 4.87 -15.12 2.08
CA ALA A 115 4.02 -14.42 1.12
C ALA A 115 4.19 -14.98 -0.30
N LYS A 116 5.43 -15.10 -0.77
CA LYS A 116 5.75 -15.70 -2.06
C LYS A 116 5.25 -17.14 -2.18
N GLU A 117 5.55 -17.97 -1.20
CA GLU A 117 5.16 -19.39 -1.18
C GLU A 117 3.64 -19.59 -1.19
N ASN A 118 2.87 -18.60 -0.71
CA ASN A 118 1.41 -18.60 -0.72
C ASN A 118 0.79 -17.80 -1.84
N GLY A 119 1.57 -17.38 -2.85
CA GLY A 119 1.10 -16.83 -4.11
C GLY A 119 0.80 -15.33 -4.10
N ALA A 120 1.35 -14.56 -3.17
CA ALA A 120 1.30 -13.09 -3.25
C ALA A 120 2.04 -12.58 -4.49
N ASP A 121 1.48 -11.57 -5.16
CA ASP A 121 2.09 -10.93 -6.32
C ASP A 121 3.24 -9.99 -5.91
N ALA A 122 3.16 -9.41 -4.70
CA ALA A 122 4.19 -8.55 -4.11
C ALA A 122 4.15 -8.54 -2.58
N ALA A 123 5.18 -7.98 -1.97
CA ALA A 123 5.27 -7.73 -0.54
C ALA A 123 5.31 -6.22 -0.25
N LEU A 124 4.49 -5.74 0.69
CA LEU A 124 4.56 -4.38 1.22
C LEU A 124 5.38 -4.42 2.52
N VAL A 125 6.53 -3.74 2.50
CA VAL A 125 7.49 -3.76 3.61
C VAL A 125 7.62 -2.38 4.23
N VAL A 126 7.02 -2.19 5.42
CA VAL A 126 7.15 -0.95 6.19
C VAL A 126 8.55 -0.81 6.78
N THR A 127 9.03 0.43 6.91
CA THR A 127 10.31 0.69 7.60
C THR A 127 10.30 0.12 9.01
N PRO A 128 11.47 -0.31 9.55
CA PRO A 128 11.58 -0.70 10.96
C PRO A 128 11.04 0.42 11.87
N PHE A 129 10.16 0.06 12.78
CA PHE A 129 9.52 0.93 13.75
C PHE A 129 10.06 0.67 15.16
N TYR A 130 9.94 1.62 16.07
CA TYR A 130 10.40 1.53 17.47
C TYR A 130 11.94 1.49 17.62
N ASN A 131 12.61 0.42 17.20
CA ASN A 131 14.07 0.24 17.28
C ASN A 131 14.85 0.99 16.19
N LYS A 132 14.21 1.82 15.39
CA LYS A 132 14.77 2.70 14.33
C LYS A 132 16.21 2.39 13.90
N THR A 133 16.58 2.73 12.68
CA THR A 133 17.95 2.52 12.18
C THR A 133 18.43 3.76 11.40
N SER A 134 19.68 3.77 10.98
CA SER A 134 20.22 4.78 10.05
C SER A 134 19.79 4.49 8.61
N GLN A 135 19.98 5.46 7.68
CA GLN A 135 19.72 5.23 6.26
C GLN A 135 20.53 4.05 5.70
N ARG A 136 21.79 3.90 6.09
CA ARG A 136 22.62 2.73 5.74
C ARG A 136 22.05 1.42 6.31
N GLY A 137 21.44 1.48 7.47
CA GLY A 137 20.76 0.34 8.06
C GLY A 137 19.47 -0.01 7.35
N LEU A 138 18.73 1.00 6.80
CA LEU A 138 17.59 0.76 5.92
C LEU A 138 18.00 0.05 4.63
N VAL A 139 19.09 0.51 3.98
CA VAL A 139 19.63 -0.16 2.79
C VAL A 139 19.97 -1.61 3.10
N ALA A 140 20.72 -1.87 4.16
CA ALA A 140 21.07 -3.23 4.57
C ALA A 140 19.83 -4.09 4.88
N HIS A 141 18.83 -3.53 5.56
CA HIS A 141 17.57 -4.22 5.89
C HIS A 141 16.79 -4.63 4.64
N TYR A 142 16.54 -3.68 3.72
CA TYR A 142 15.77 -3.94 2.52
C TYR A 142 16.52 -4.84 1.52
N PHE A 143 17.84 -4.68 1.36
CA PHE A 143 18.62 -5.56 0.51
C PHE A 143 18.66 -6.98 1.06
N ALA A 144 18.79 -7.15 2.38
CA ALA A 144 18.74 -8.49 2.98
C ALA A 144 17.38 -9.20 2.70
N ILE A 145 16.27 -8.46 2.68
CA ILE A 145 14.96 -9.02 2.33
C ILE A 145 14.91 -9.33 0.82
N ALA A 146 15.30 -8.37 -0.02
CA ALA A 146 15.23 -8.49 -1.47
C ALA A 146 16.15 -9.56 -2.05
N ASP A 147 17.34 -9.73 -1.49
CA ASP A 147 18.30 -10.80 -1.87
C ASP A 147 17.81 -12.19 -1.44
N SER A 148 17.06 -12.26 -0.33
CA SER A 148 16.60 -13.55 0.24
C SER A 148 15.37 -14.11 -0.47
N VAL A 149 14.54 -13.28 -1.11
CA VAL A 149 13.26 -13.71 -1.67
C VAL A 149 13.03 -13.02 -3.02
N ASP A 150 12.86 -13.82 -4.06
CA ASP A 150 12.60 -13.33 -5.42
C ASP A 150 11.10 -13.00 -5.60
N ILE A 151 10.67 -11.86 -5.05
CA ILE A 151 9.31 -11.31 -5.12
C ILE A 151 9.41 -9.78 -5.24
N PRO A 152 8.50 -9.11 -5.96
CA PRO A 152 8.44 -7.66 -5.98
C PRO A 152 8.21 -7.08 -4.58
N ILE A 153 8.99 -6.06 -4.22
CA ILE A 153 8.91 -5.38 -2.92
C ILE A 153 8.48 -3.94 -3.13
N ILE A 154 7.47 -3.53 -2.39
CA ILE A 154 7.01 -2.15 -2.26
C ILE A 154 7.55 -1.62 -0.93
N LEU A 155 8.43 -0.62 -0.97
CA LEU A 155 8.87 0.09 0.22
C LEU A 155 7.69 0.84 0.83
N TYR A 156 7.53 0.85 2.17
CA TYR A 156 6.49 1.64 2.81
C TYR A 156 7.07 2.67 3.78
N ASN A 157 6.97 3.93 3.40
CA ASN A 157 7.44 5.10 4.15
C ASN A 157 6.27 5.78 4.86
N VAL A 158 6.18 5.64 6.20
CA VAL A 158 5.09 6.19 7.02
C VAL A 158 5.62 6.75 8.34
N PRO A 159 6.34 7.89 8.29
CA PRO A 159 7.06 8.41 9.45
C PRO A 159 6.16 8.73 10.64
N GLY A 160 4.91 9.10 10.42
CA GLY A 160 3.93 9.35 11.49
C GLY A 160 3.63 8.11 12.36
N ARG A 161 3.88 6.89 11.83
CA ARG A 161 3.67 5.63 12.58
C ARG A 161 4.97 4.97 13.01
N THR A 162 6.03 5.11 12.22
CA THR A 162 7.31 4.42 12.48
C THR A 162 8.33 5.30 13.22
N GLY A 163 8.15 6.63 13.16
CA GLY A 163 9.13 7.60 13.61
C GLY A 163 10.41 7.59 12.77
N MET A 164 10.33 7.09 11.52
CA MET A 164 11.44 6.96 10.61
C MET A 164 11.02 7.28 9.18
N THR A 165 11.86 8.03 8.46
CA THR A 165 11.68 8.38 7.04
C THR A 165 12.78 7.72 6.22
N ILE A 166 12.45 7.19 5.04
CA ILE A 166 13.44 6.83 4.03
C ILE A 166 13.82 8.13 3.31
N ASN A 167 15.09 8.51 3.31
CA ASN A 167 15.52 9.68 2.57
C ASN A 167 15.38 9.47 1.05
N PRO A 168 15.14 10.52 0.24
CA PRO A 168 15.03 10.40 -1.20
C PRO A 168 16.22 9.70 -1.88
N GLU A 169 17.44 9.99 -1.45
CA GLU A 169 18.67 9.35 -1.93
C GLU A 169 18.69 7.83 -1.61
N THR A 170 18.18 7.48 -0.43
CA THR A 170 18.08 6.07 0.01
C THR A 170 17.04 5.32 -0.80
N VAL A 171 15.92 5.97 -1.17
CA VAL A 171 14.93 5.37 -2.09
C VAL A 171 15.57 5.07 -3.43
N ALA A 172 16.35 6.02 -3.99
CA ALA A 172 17.02 5.83 -5.27
C ALA A 172 18.06 4.68 -5.22
N GLU A 173 18.83 4.58 -4.12
CA GLU A 173 19.76 3.46 -3.91
C GLU A 173 19.01 2.12 -3.87
N LEU A 174 17.90 2.06 -3.12
CA LEU A 174 17.07 0.85 -3.00
C LEU A 174 16.40 0.48 -4.32
N ALA A 175 15.94 1.47 -5.11
CA ALA A 175 15.33 1.27 -6.42
C ALA A 175 16.31 0.64 -7.44
N GLY A 176 17.61 0.69 -7.21
CA GLY A 176 18.61 -0.01 -8.00
C GLY A 176 18.54 -1.54 -7.88
N HIS A 177 17.87 -2.09 -6.87
CA HIS A 177 17.71 -3.53 -6.70
C HIS A 177 16.53 -4.04 -7.56
N ARG A 178 16.73 -5.15 -8.32
CA ARG A 178 15.72 -5.69 -9.27
C ARG A 178 14.37 -6.03 -8.65
N ASN A 179 14.35 -6.45 -7.38
CA ASN A 179 13.13 -6.85 -6.66
C ASN A 179 12.46 -5.69 -5.93
N ILE A 180 13.09 -4.52 -5.82
CA ILE A 180 12.51 -3.33 -5.19
C ILE A 180 11.91 -2.45 -6.29
N VAL A 181 10.59 -2.48 -6.43
CA VAL A 181 9.89 -1.99 -7.63
C VAL A 181 9.01 -0.77 -7.37
N ALA A 182 8.77 -0.43 -6.11
CA ALA A 182 7.89 0.70 -5.79
C ALA A 182 8.14 1.28 -4.40
N LEU A 183 7.64 2.49 -4.21
CA LEU A 183 7.49 3.16 -2.92
C LEU A 183 6.02 3.49 -2.68
N LYS A 184 5.47 3.10 -1.51
CA LYS A 184 4.28 3.71 -0.93
C LYS A 184 4.73 4.81 0.01
N ASP A 185 4.41 6.06 -0.32
CA ASP A 185 4.72 7.21 0.52
C ASP A 185 3.50 7.74 1.27
N ALA A 186 3.60 7.82 2.58
CA ALA A 186 2.61 8.39 3.48
C ALA A 186 3.23 9.46 4.39
N THR A 187 4.10 10.29 3.83
CA THR A 187 4.67 11.46 4.53
C THR A 187 3.68 12.61 4.61
N GLY A 188 2.72 12.71 3.68
CA GLY A 188 1.87 13.88 3.49
C GLY A 188 2.63 15.09 2.88
N ASP A 189 3.86 14.91 2.43
CA ASP A 189 4.71 15.95 1.82
C ASP A 189 4.89 15.70 0.31
N ILE A 190 4.12 16.37 -0.52
CA ILE A 190 4.25 16.28 -1.99
C ILE A 190 5.66 16.63 -2.46
N GLY A 191 6.33 17.58 -1.81
CA GLY A 191 7.73 17.91 -2.13
C GLY A 191 8.69 16.74 -1.87
N TYR A 192 8.34 15.78 -1.03
CA TYR A 192 9.13 14.56 -0.86
C TYR A 192 9.08 13.70 -2.14
N LEU A 193 7.92 13.56 -2.78
CA LEU A 193 7.78 12.86 -4.06
C LEU A 193 8.68 13.46 -5.14
N ASP A 194 8.67 14.79 -5.28
CA ASP A 194 9.52 15.50 -6.25
C ASP A 194 11.00 15.24 -6.00
N ARG A 195 11.42 15.25 -4.73
CA ARG A 195 12.80 14.93 -4.36
C ARG A 195 13.17 13.49 -4.70
N VAL A 196 12.29 12.53 -4.41
CA VAL A 196 12.52 11.12 -4.78
C VAL A 196 12.69 10.99 -6.30
N ARG A 197 11.79 11.58 -7.09
CA ARG A 197 11.91 11.56 -8.55
C ARG A 197 13.20 12.18 -9.06
N GLY A 198 13.66 13.24 -8.40
CA GLY A 198 14.94 13.92 -8.75
C GLY A 198 16.19 13.06 -8.53
N TYR A 199 16.13 12.04 -7.68
CA TYR A 199 17.24 11.12 -7.42
C TYR A 199 17.14 9.81 -8.20
N LEU A 200 15.95 9.44 -8.68
CA LEU A 200 15.77 8.21 -9.47
C LEU A 200 16.48 8.33 -10.82
N GLU A 201 17.09 7.23 -11.26
CA GLU A 201 17.71 7.16 -12.58
C GLU A 201 16.66 7.39 -13.67
N PRO A 202 16.99 8.12 -14.77
CA PRO A 202 16.08 8.31 -15.88
C PRO A 202 15.61 6.96 -16.45
N ASN A 203 14.32 6.83 -16.68
CA ASN A 203 13.67 5.62 -17.23
C ASN A 203 13.75 4.37 -16.33
N ILE A 204 14.01 4.55 -15.03
CA ILE A 204 13.88 3.43 -14.10
C ILE A 204 12.41 3.02 -14.00
N ASP A 205 12.16 1.72 -14.10
CA ASP A 205 10.83 1.15 -13.85
C ASP A 205 10.63 1.02 -12.33
N PHE A 206 10.05 2.06 -11.72
CA PHE A 206 9.83 2.16 -10.28
C PHE A 206 8.59 3.00 -9.98
N ASN A 207 7.56 2.38 -9.43
CA ASN A 207 6.30 3.05 -9.16
C ASN A 207 6.33 3.86 -7.85
N LEU A 208 5.59 4.94 -7.87
CA LEU A 208 5.37 5.82 -6.73
C LEU A 208 3.88 5.83 -6.40
N TYR A 209 3.51 5.25 -5.25
CA TYR A 209 2.14 5.19 -4.76
C TYR A 209 1.95 6.15 -3.59
N SER A 210 0.85 6.93 -3.62
CA SER A 210 0.41 7.63 -2.42
C SER A 210 -0.04 6.64 -1.35
N GLY A 211 0.29 6.92 -0.11
CA GLY A 211 -0.25 6.25 1.08
C GLY A 211 -1.20 7.15 1.85
N ASP A 212 -1.56 8.31 1.27
CA ASP A 212 -2.42 9.33 1.83
C ASP A 212 -3.55 9.66 0.84
N ASP A 213 -4.78 9.37 1.25
CA ASP A 213 -5.96 9.53 0.40
C ASP A 213 -6.28 10.99 0.12
N GLY A 214 -6.02 11.89 1.09
CA GLY A 214 -6.36 13.31 0.98
C GLY A 214 -5.54 14.06 -0.07
N SER A 215 -4.33 13.61 -0.33
CA SER A 215 -3.40 14.20 -1.31
C SER A 215 -3.30 13.41 -2.61
N PHE A 216 -4.18 12.44 -2.87
CA PHE A 216 -4.04 11.54 -4.02
C PHE A 216 -4.04 12.26 -5.36
N PHE A 217 -4.95 13.22 -5.58
CA PHE A 217 -4.97 14.01 -6.81
C PHE A 217 -3.66 14.80 -7.01
N ASP A 218 -3.18 15.47 -5.96
CA ASP A 218 -1.92 16.22 -6.02
C ASP A 218 -0.74 15.28 -6.30
N PHE A 219 -0.75 14.08 -5.71
CA PHE A 219 0.25 13.06 -5.95
C PHE A 219 0.28 12.61 -7.42
N LEU A 220 -0.87 12.46 -8.07
CA LEU A 220 -0.96 12.18 -9.52
C LEU A 220 -0.40 13.34 -10.35
N VAL A 221 -0.73 14.59 -10.02
CA VAL A 221 -0.24 15.79 -10.73
C VAL A 221 1.29 15.87 -10.68
N HIS A 222 1.90 15.44 -9.57
CA HIS A 222 3.36 15.36 -9.42
C HIS A 222 3.97 14.06 -9.99
N GLY A 223 3.17 13.29 -10.76
CA GLY A 223 3.61 12.12 -11.51
C GLY A 223 3.67 10.84 -10.69
N GLY A 224 2.85 10.71 -9.66
CA GLY A 224 2.61 9.42 -8.99
C GLY A 224 1.82 8.46 -9.88
N ASP A 225 1.95 7.16 -9.61
CA ASP A 225 1.37 6.09 -10.43
C ASP A 225 0.05 5.56 -9.86
N GLY A 226 -0.29 5.95 -8.63
CA GLY A 226 -1.51 5.48 -7.98
C GLY A 226 -1.52 5.70 -6.47
N VAL A 227 -2.45 5.02 -5.80
CA VAL A 227 -2.64 5.10 -4.34
C VAL A 227 -2.89 3.73 -3.72
N ILE A 228 -2.40 3.54 -2.50
CA ILE A 228 -2.78 2.43 -1.62
C ILE A 228 -3.67 3.02 -0.52
N SER A 229 -4.97 2.93 -0.73
CA SER A 229 -6.04 3.71 -0.12
C SER A 229 -6.70 3.04 1.07
N VAL A 230 -7.19 3.83 2.01
CA VAL A 230 -8.13 3.45 3.08
C VAL A 230 -9.58 3.71 2.63
N VAL A 231 -9.83 4.86 1.99
CA VAL A 231 -11.16 5.31 1.52
C VAL A 231 -11.78 4.29 0.58
N SER A 232 -10.98 3.67 -0.27
CA SER A 232 -11.43 2.66 -1.23
C SER A 232 -12.08 1.42 -0.56
N ASN A 233 -11.88 1.18 0.74
CA ASN A 233 -12.68 0.17 1.45
C ASN A 233 -14.18 0.45 1.36
N CYS A 234 -14.57 1.74 1.33
CA CYS A 234 -15.96 2.20 1.35
C CYS A 234 -16.42 2.74 -0.02
N LEU A 235 -15.55 3.44 -0.72
CA LEU A 235 -15.83 4.16 -1.97
C LEU A 235 -14.80 3.79 -3.07
N PRO A 236 -14.71 2.50 -3.45
CA PRO A 236 -13.74 2.07 -4.47
C PRO A 236 -14.01 2.68 -5.85
N VAL A 237 -15.26 2.81 -6.25
CA VAL A 237 -15.65 3.32 -7.57
C VAL A 237 -15.31 4.81 -7.70
N GLU A 238 -15.65 5.60 -6.69
CA GLU A 238 -15.39 7.03 -6.67
C GLU A 238 -13.87 7.32 -6.68
N PHE A 239 -13.10 6.53 -5.96
CA PHE A 239 -11.65 6.69 -5.94
C PHE A 239 -10.99 6.25 -7.26
N LEU A 240 -11.46 5.17 -7.87
CA LEU A 240 -11.08 4.78 -9.23
C LEU A 240 -11.45 5.88 -10.24
N ARG A 241 -12.58 6.58 -10.02
CA ARG A 241 -13.02 7.67 -10.89
C ARG A 241 -12.08 8.86 -10.83
N VAL A 242 -11.55 9.23 -9.66
CA VAL A 242 -10.51 10.28 -9.56
C VAL A 242 -9.31 9.93 -10.45
N TYR A 243 -8.84 8.68 -10.38
CA TYR A 243 -7.72 8.22 -11.21
C TYR A 243 -8.07 8.24 -12.70
N SER A 244 -9.21 7.69 -13.11
CA SER A 244 -9.58 7.60 -14.52
C SER A 244 -9.79 8.98 -15.15
N LEU A 245 -10.43 9.91 -14.45
CA LEU A 245 -10.59 11.30 -14.90
C LEU A 245 -9.23 11.98 -15.13
N TYR A 246 -8.30 11.76 -14.22
CA TYR A 246 -6.93 12.27 -14.38
C TYR A 246 -6.26 11.68 -15.63
N GLN A 247 -6.35 10.37 -15.84
CA GLN A 247 -5.76 9.69 -17.01
C GLN A 247 -6.42 10.12 -18.34
N GLU A 248 -7.72 10.45 -18.32
CA GLU A 248 -8.46 10.99 -19.47
C GLU A 248 -8.10 12.46 -19.77
N GLY A 249 -7.26 13.12 -18.94
CA GLY A 249 -6.93 14.54 -19.07
C GLY A 249 -8.04 15.48 -18.56
N ARG A 250 -9.07 14.97 -17.90
CA ARG A 250 -10.18 15.72 -17.28
C ARG A 250 -9.78 16.24 -15.89
N ILE A 251 -8.69 17.00 -15.86
CA ILE A 251 -7.97 17.39 -14.64
C ILE A 251 -8.85 18.14 -13.64
N ASN A 252 -9.69 19.07 -14.12
CA ASN A 252 -10.56 19.83 -13.23
C ASN A 252 -11.63 18.95 -12.58
N GLU A 253 -12.18 17.99 -13.31
CA GLU A 253 -13.19 17.07 -12.78
C GLU A 253 -12.57 16.09 -11.78
N ALA A 254 -11.38 15.57 -12.05
CA ALA A 254 -10.63 14.74 -11.11
C ALA A 254 -10.36 15.49 -9.79
N ARG A 255 -9.91 16.76 -9.89
CA ARG A 255 -9.68 17.62 -8.72
C ARG A 255 -10.98 17.88 -7.95
N ASP A 256 -12.05 18.25 -8.66
CA ASP A 256 -13.30 18.63 -8.02
C ASP A 256 -13.94 17.42 -7.32
N LEU A 257 -13.83 16.21 -7.89
CA LEU A 257 -14.25 14.97 -7.23
C LEU A 257 -13.37 14.68 -5.98
N GLN A 258 -12.05 14.80 -6.09
CA GLN A 258 -11.16 14.64 -4.91
C GLN A 258 -11.55 15.59 -3.78
N LEU A 259 -11.78 16.87 -4.11
CA LEU A 259 -12.18 17.88 -3.11
C LEU A 259 -13.55 17.57 -2.47
N ALA A 260 -14.48 17.01 -3.23
CA ALA A 260 -15.78 16.59 -2.72
C ALA A 260 -15.66 15.38 -1.76
N LEU A 261 -14.67 14.50 -1.97
CA LEU A 261 -14.40 13.33 -1.12
C LEU A 261 -13.61 13.69 0.15
N ASN A 262 -12.84 14.79 0.15
CA ASN A 262 -11.93 15.14 1.25
C ASN A 262 -12.61 15.24 2.63
N PRO A 263 -13.83 15.79 2.80
CA PRO A 263 -14.49 15.80 4.12
C PRO A 263 -14.69 14.39 4.70
N PHE A 264 -15.04 13.41 3.87
CA PHE A 264 -15.15 12.01 4.30
C PHE A 264 -13.77 11.39 4.58
N ILE A 265 -12.77 11.69 3.75
CA ILE A 265 -11.39 11.25 3.96
C ILE A 265 -10.90 11.75 5.32
N ASP A 266 -11.05 13.03 5.63
CA ASP A 266 -10.64 13.63 6.90
C ASP A 266 -11.34 12.94 8.09
N ALA A 267 -12.63 12.62 7.95
CA ALA A 267 -13.38 11.92 8.98
C ALA A 267 -12.85 10.49 9.22
N LEU A 268 -12.38 9.78 8.18
CA LEU A 268 -11.77 8.46 8.33
C LEU A 268 -10.44 8.48 9.10
N PHE A 269 -9.80 9.64 9.18
CA PHE A 269 -8.54 9.83 9.91
C PHE A 269 -8.68 10.72 11.16
N SER A 270 -9.91 11.11 11.52
CA SER A 270 -10.17 11.91 12.73
C SER A 270 -9.99 11.14 14.04
N ASP A 271 -9.88 9.83 13.97
CA ASP A 271 -9.48 8.93 15.06
C ASP A 271 -8.44 7.94 14.52
N VAL A 272 -7.95 7.05 15.39
CA VAL A 272 -6.92 6.06 15.01
C VAL A 272 -7.42 5.13 13.90
N SER A 273 -6.87 5.26 12.69
CA SER A 273 -7.17 4.34 11.59
C SER A 273 -6.68 2.91 11.96
N PRO A 274 -7.53 1.86 11.78
CA PRO A 274 -8.74 1.80 10.94
C PRO A 274 -10.08 1.95 11.69
N THR A 275 -10.14 2.60 12.86
CA THR A 275 -11.38 2.54 13.65
C THR A 275 -12.56 3.22 12.96
N PRO A 276 -12.47 4.43 12.34
CA PRO A 276 -13.62 5.01 11.65
C PRO A 276 -14.02 4.24 10.37
N VAL A 277 -13.07 3.68 9.62
CA VAL A 277 -13.43 2.92 8.40
C VAL A 277 -14.23 1.66 8.72
N LYS A 278 -13.93 0.98 9.84
CA LYS A 278 -14.70 -0.21 10.25
C LYS A 278 -16.12 0.16 10.74
N ALA A 279 -16.31 1.36 11.28
CA ALA A 279 -17.66 1.87 11.59
C ALA A 279 -18.50 2.03 10.31
N VAL A 280 -17.91 2.56 9.22
CA VAL A 280 -18.58 2.66 7.91
C VAL A 280 -18.80 1.29 7.29
N LEU A 281 -17.83 0.38 7.36
CA LEU A 281 -17.98 -0.99 6.83
C LEU A 281 -19.12 -1.75 7.53
N LYS A 282 -19.33 -1.52 8.84
CA LYS A 282 -20.49 -2.03 9.57
C LYS A 282 -21.81 -1.49 9.02
N GLU A 283 -21.88 -0.17 8.77
CA GLU A 283 -23.05 0.47 8.14
C GLU A 283 -23.34 -0.12 6.76
N MET A 284 -22.30 -0.48 6.00
CA MET A 284 -22.40 -1.12 4.69
C MET A 284 -22.75 -2.62 4.76
N GLY A 285 -22.73 -3.24 5.95
CA GLY A 285 -22.99 -4.69 6.14
C GLY A 285 -21.78 -5.59 5.90
N TYR A 286 -20.57 -5.03 5.90
CA TYR A 286 -19.32 -5.79 5.73
C TYR A 286 -18.62 -6.10 7.07
N GLY A 287 -19.37 -6.56 8.06
CA GLY A 287 -18.88 -6.99 9.36
C GLY A 287 -19.26 -6.07 10.51
N GLU A 288 -18.61 -6.26 11.64
CA GLU A 288 -18.86 -5.52 12.86
C GLU A 288 -17.68 -4.62 13.21
N GLU A 289 -17.91 -3.62 14.08
CA GLU A 289 -16.88 -2.68 14.56
C GLU A 289 -16.07 -3.30 15.70
N ASN A 290 -15.46 -4.45 15.44
CA ASN A 290 -14.67 -5.21 16.39
C ASN A 290 -13.18 -5.12 16.08
N PHE A 291 -12.36 -5.06 17.11
CA PHE A 291 -10.89 -4.86 17.03
C PHE A 291 -10.18 -5.78 18.01
N ARG A 292 -8.91 -6.00 17.76
CA ARG A 292 -7.99 -6.51 18.78
C ARG A 292 -7.28 -5.37 19.49
N LEU A 293 -7.14 -5.46 20.81
CA LEU A 293 -6.33 -4.48 21.55
C LEU A 293 -4.93 -4.36 20.93
N PRO A 294 -4.35 -3.15 20.88
CA PRO A 294 -4.75 -1.95 21.62
C PRO A 294 -5.85 -1.10 20.95
N LEU A 295 -6.36 -1.48 19.79
CA LEU A 295 -7.44 -0.75 19.13
C LEU A 295 -8.79 -1.01 19.82
N ILE A 296 -9.60 0.03 19.88
CA ILE A 296 -10.98 0.00 20.41
C ILE A 296 -11.89 0.74 19.41
N PRO A 297 -13.20 0.50 19.45
CA PRO A 297 -14.14 1.25 18.62
C PRO A 297 -13.99 2.77 18.79
N THR A 298 -14.21 3.49 17.70
CA THR A 298 -14.22 4.96 17.73
C THR A 298 -15.37 5.50 18.59
N THR A 299 -15.32 6.78 18.95
CA THR A 299 -16.40 7.43 19.74
C THR A 299 -17.69 7.54 18.91
N ASP A 300 -18.83 7.62 19.58
CA ASP A 300 -20.14 7.78 18.93
C ASP A 300 -20.17 9.04 18.02
N ALA A 301 -19.59 10.13 18.49
CA ALA A 301 -19.53 11.39 17.74
C ALA A 301 -18.72 11.24 16.43
N VAL A 302 -17.56 10.58 16.47
CA VAL A 302 -16.76 10.30 15.27
C VAL A 302 -17.49 9.35 14.33
N ARG A 303 -18.09 8.29 14.88
CA ARG A 303 -18.87 7.30 14.10
C ARG A 303 -20.02 7.97 13.35
N GLU A 304 -20.87 8.72 14.05
CA GLU A 304 -22.02 9.40 13.48
C GLU A 304 -21.61 10.38 12.38
N ASN A 305 -20.58 11.21 12.63
CA ASN A 305 -20.06 12.15 11.65
C ASN A 305 -19.50 11.43 10.41
N THR A 306 -18.70 10.38 10.60
CA THR A 306 -18.09 9.64 9.49
C THR A 306 -19.15 8.95 8.63
N ILE A 307 -20.18 8.35 9.24
CA ILE A 307 -21.29 7.72 8.50
C ILE A 307 -22.13 8.77 7.77
N ALA A 308 -22.36 9.95 8.36
CA ALA A 308 -23.08 11.04 7.70
C ALA A 308 -22.36 11.49 6.43
N LEU A 309 -21.06 11.76 6.51
CA LEU A 309 -20.23 12.16 5.38
C LEU A 309 -20.11 11.04 4.32
N TYR A 310 -20.03 9.77 4.72
CA TYR A 310 -20.12 8.65 3.79
C TYR A 310 -21.41 8.67 2.96
N ARG A 311 -22.56 8.89 3.63
CA ARG A 311 -23.88 8.97 2.94
C ARG A 311 -23.97 10.16 1.99
N GLU A 312 -23.32 11.28 2.33
CA GLU A 312 -23.21 12.43 1.43
C GLU A 312 -22.43 12.06 0.16
N CYS A 313 -21.31 11.34 0.30
CA CYS A 313 -20.51 10.89 -0.84
C CYS A 313 -21.29 9.96 -1.79
N LEU A 314 -22.23 9.14 -1.28
CA LEU A 314 -23.07 8.28 -2.14
C LEU A 314 -24.02 9.08 -3.04
N SER A 315 -24.25 10.38 -2.77
CA SER A 315 -25.06 11.27 -3.58
C SER A 315 -24.25 12.03 -4.64
N LEU A 316 -22.93 11.92 -4.61
CA LEU A 316 -22.08 12.46 -5.67
C LEU A 316 -22.35 11.69 -6.96
N GLU A 317 -22.72 12.39 -8.03
CA GLU A 317 -22.88 11.77 -9.35
C GLU A 317 -21.50 11.24 -9.80
N ALA A 318 -21.40 9.93 -9.97
CA ALA A 318 -20.18 9.24 -10.38
C ALA A 318 -19.87 9.44 -11.87
#